data_4e63042175dd8d443e2ac5be9e7837f3
#
_entry.id   4e63042175dd8d443e2ac5be9e7837f3
#
_cell.length_a   1.000
_cell.length_b   1.000
_cell.length_c   1.000
_cell.angle_alpha   90.00
_cell.angle_beta   90.00
_cell.angle_gamma   90.00
#
_symmetry.space_group_name_H-M   'P 1'
#
loop_
_entity.id
_entity.type
_entity.pdbx_description
1 polymer ?
#
loop_
_entity_poly.entity_id
_entity_poly.type
_entity_poly.pdbx_seq_one_letter_code
_entity_poly.pdbx_strand_id
1 'polypeptide(L)'
;MSKFIIILDEYGLLILKGVGVTLLLSIMGTILGLIFALILGSIVSLEDSPFDNKWQKNIKQFFKWGINIYVTIFRGTPMIVQAIIFYYSFLKMGINWSPIIAGLFTVTINTTAYLTEVI
;
A
#
# COMPACT_ATOMS: atom_id res chain seq x y z
N MET A 1 11.16 -1.19 37.44
CA MET A 1 11.30 -2.55 36.95
C MET A 1 10.10 -3.43 37.25
N SER A 2 9.53 -3.38 38.46
CA SER A 2 8.35 -4.17 38.78
C SER A 2 7.15 -3.87 37.89
N LYS A 3 6.93 -2.59 37.52
CA LYS A 3 5.86 -2.19 36.60
C LYS A 3 6.07 -2.76 35.20
N PHE A 4 7.33 -2.80 34.72
CA PHE A 4 7.68 -3.35 33.43
C PHE A 4 7.39 -4.86 33.36
N ILE A 5 7.76 -5.57 34.44
CA ILE A 5 7.52 -7.02 34.54
C ILE A 5 6.02 -7.32 34.59
N ILE A 6 5.25 -6.52 35.34
CA ILE A 6 3.79 -6.69 35.42
C ILE A 6 3.15 -6.46 34.06
N ILE A 7 3.58 -5.43 33.32
CA ILE A 7 3.07 -5.13 31.98
C ILE A 7 3.38 -6.29 31.03
N LEU A 8 4.60 -6.84 31.10
CA LEU A 8 4.98 -7.99 30.28
C LEU A 8 4.16 -9.24 30.62
N ASP A 9 3.86 -9.49 31.90
CA ASP A 9 3.05 -10.62 32.30
C ASP A 9 1.59 -10.48 31.85
N GLU A 10 1.00 -9.30 31.98
CA GLU A 10 -0.40 -9.07 31.62
C GLU A 10 -0.61 -8.92 30.10
N TYR A 11 0.31 -8.22 29.42
CA TYR A 11 0.16 -7.85 28.02
C TYR A 11 1.17 -8.51 27.09
N GLY A 12 2.00 -9.42 27.61
CA GLY A 12 3.03 -10.08 26.81
C GLY A 12 2.47 -10.82 25.60
N LEU A 13 1.34 -11.53 25.78
CA LEU A 13 0.66 -12.22 24.69
C LEU A 13 0.11 -11.24 23.64
N LEU A 14 -0.45 -10.12 24.09
CA LEU A 14 -0.95 -9.07 23.19
C LEU A 14 0.20 -8.43 22.41
N ILE A 15 1.34 -8.20 23.05
CA ILE A 15 2.53 -7.64 22.41
C ILE A 15 3.05 -8.62 21.37
N LEU A 16 3.13 -9.92 21.69
CA LEU A 16 3.56 -10.94 20.75
C LEU A 16 2.62 -11.05 19.54
N LYS A 17 1.31 -11.00 19.77
CA LYS A 17 0.32 -10.97 18.70
C LYS A 17 0.49 -9.73 17.81
N GLY A 18 0.73 -8.57 18.42
CA GLY A 18 0.97 -7.33 17.70
C GLY A 18 2.21 -7.39 16.84
N VAL A 19 3.29 -7.96 17.35
CA VAL A 19 4.53 -8.17 16.59
C VAL A 19 4.27 -9.11 15.43
N GLY A 20 3.55 -10.22 15.66
CA GLY A 20 3.20 -11.18 14.62
C GLY A 20 2.38 -10.56 13.51
N VAL A 21 1.37 -9.77 13.86
CA VAL A 21 0.53 -9.06 12.88
C VAL A 21 1.35 -8.04 12.11
N THR A 22 2.23 -7.30 12.79
CA THR A 22 3.10 -6.31 12.15
C THR A 22 4.02 -6.98 11.13
N LEU A 23 4.64 -8.09 11.50
CA LEU A 23 5.49 -8.86 10.59
C LEU A 23 4.69 -9.40 9.41
N LEU A 24 3.51 -9.94 9.67
CA LEU A 24 2.63 -10.45 8.61
C LEU A 24 2.27 -9.34 7.62
N LEU A 25 1.80 -8.20 8.11
CA LEU A 25 1.43 -7.06 7.27
C LEU A 25 2.63 -6.53 6.48
N SER A 26 3.79 -6.45 7.12
CA SER A 26 5.01 -5.96 6.47
C SER A 26 5.44 -6.87 5.33
N ILE A 27 5.51 -8.17 5.61
CA ILE A 27 5.97 -9.17 4.61
C ILE A 27 4.96 -9.27 3.48
N MET A 28 3.68 -9.49 3.79
CA MET A 28 2.63 -9.64 2.79
C MET A 28 2.45 -8.37 1.99
N GLY A 29 2.42 -7.21 2.67
CA GLY A 29 2.28 -5.92 2.02
C GLY A 29 3.44 -5.61 1.10
N THR A 30 4.67 -5.95 1.50
CA THR A 30 5.86 -5.74 0.68
C THR A 30 5.84 -6.63 -0.57
N ILE A 31 5.49 -7.90 -0.41
CA ILE A 31 5.42 -8.84 -1.54
C ILE A 31 4.34 -8.39 -2.53
N LEU A 32 3.14 -8.12 -2.05
CA LEU A 32 2.05 -7.66 -2.90
C LEU A 32 2.36 -6.30 -3.53
N GLY A 33 2.92 -5.40 -2.74
CA GLY A 33 3.35 -4.09 -3.21
C GLY A 33 4.40 -4.18 -4.30
N LEU A 34 5.35 -5.08 -4.15
CA LEU A 34 6.40 -5.31 -5.14
C LEU A 34 5.80 -5.82 -6.46
N ILE A 35 4.89 -6.78 -6.38
CA ILE A 35 4.21 -7.32 -7.58
C ILE A 35 3.49 -6.21 -8.33
N PHE A 36 2.67 -5.44 -7.63
CA PHE A 36 1.94 -4.33 -8.24
C PHE A 36 2.88 -3.22 -8.74
N ALA A 37 3.96 -2.94 -8.00
CA ALA A 37 4.94 -1.93 -8.39
C ALA A 37 5.69 -2.33 -9.66
N LEU A 38 6.01 -3.60 -9.82
CA LEU A 38 6.62 -4.09 -11.06
C LEU A 38 5.69 -3.89 -12.25
N ILE A 39 4.40 -4.14 -12.07
CA ILE A 39 3.39 -3.91 -13.11
C ILE A 39 3.30 -2.42 -13.45
N LEU A 40 3.11 -1.57 -12.44
CA LEU A 40 2.96 -0.13 -12.64
C LEU A 40 4.25 0.51 -13.15
N GLY A 41 5.40 0.09 -12.62
CA GLY A 41 6.69 0.58 -13.05
C GLY A 41 6.99 0.22 -14.50
N SER A 42 6.58 -0.98 -14.91
CA SER A 42 6.70 -1.39 -16.32
C SER A 42 5.86 -0.51 -17.24
N ILE A 43 4.65 -0.15 -16.80
CA ILE A 43 3.78 0.74 -17.59
C ILE A 43 4.40 2.14 -17.69
N VAL A 44 4.91 2.68 -16.59
CA VAL A 44 5.53 4.02 -16.57
C VAL A 44 6.80 4.04 -17.42
N SER A 45 7.53 2.91 -17.51
CA SER A 45 8.76 2.79 -18.30
C SER A 45 8.52 2.63 -19.79
N LEU A 46 7.28 2.41 -20.23
CA LEU A 46 6.97 2.27 -21.65
C LEU A 46 7.33 3.54 -22.40
N GLU A 47 8.15 3.39 -23.42
CA GLU A 47 8.53 4.49 -24.32
C GLU A 47 7.63 4.49 -25.55
N ASP A 48 7.48 5.67 -26.16
CA ASP A 48 6.76 5.79 -27.41
C ASP A 48 7.56 5.13 -28.54
N SER A 49 6.93 4.17 -29.21
CA SER A 49 7.53 3.55 -30.39
C SER A 49 7.19 4.38 -31.63
N PRO A 50 8.09 4.46 -32.65
CA PRO A 50 7.77 5.13 -33.89
C PRO A 50 6.61 4.47 -34.66
N PHE A 51 6.25 3.23 -34.27
CA PHE A 51 5.13 2.50 -34.87
C PHE A 51 3.82 2.70 -34.12
N ASP A 52 3.85 3.46 -32.99
CA ASP A 52 2.64 3.68 -32.20
C ASP A 52 1.71 4.66 -32.91
N ASN A 53 0.41 4.32 -32.90
CA ASN A 53 -0.65 5.22 -33.34
C ASN A 53 -0.82 6.37 -32.35
N LYS A 54 -1.47 7.44 -32.80
CA LYS A 54 -1.85 8.56 -31.93
C LYS A 54 -2.67 8.09 -30.72
N TRP A 55 -3.53 7.11 -30.91
CA TRP A 55 -4.33 6.47 -29.85
C TRP A 55 -3.43 5.81 -28.80
N GLN A 56 -2.45 5.02 -29.24
CA GLN A 56 -1.56 4.29 -28.34
C GLN A 56 -0.73 5.24 -27.50
N LYS A 57 -0.24 6.32 -28.09
CA LYS A 57 0.51 7.35 -27.38
C LYS A 57 -0.35 8.03 -26.34
N ASN A 58 -1.58 8.38 -26.68
CA ASN A 58 -2.52 9.03 -25.75
C ASN A 58 -2.88 8.11 -24.58
N ILE A 59 -3.12 6.83 -24.84
CA ILE A 59 -3.43 5.84 -23.81
C ILE A 59 -2.24 5.68 -22.86
N LYS A 60 -1.03 5.54 -23.39
CA LYS A 60 0.19 5.44 -22.58
C LYS A 60 0.39 6.67 -21.69
N GLN A 61 0.21 7.86 -22.25
CA GLN A 61 0.32 9.10 -21.47
C GLN A 61 -0.73 9.19 -20.38
N PHE A 62 -1.95 8.77 -20.68
CA PHE A 62 -3.03 8.77 -19.69
C PHE A 62 -2.70 7.87 -18.50
N PHE A 63 -2.23 6.65 -18.75
CA PHE A 63 -1.85 5.72 -17.68
C PHE A 63 -0.66 6.24 -16.88
N LYS A 64 0.35 6.78 -17.55
CA LYS A 64 1.52 7.38 -16.86
C LYS A 64 1.11 8.54 -15.97
N TRP A 65 0.22 9.38 -16.45
CA TRP A 65 -0.29 10.52 -15.70
C TRP A 65 -1.07 10.07 -14.46
N GLY A 66 -1.97 9.09 -14.62
CA GLY A 66 -2.73 8.53 -13.52
C GLY A 66 -1.85 7.88 -12.46
N ILE A 67 -0.85 7.09 -12.88
CA ILE A 67 0.09 6.45 -11.98
C ILE A 67 0.93 7.50 -11.24
N ASN A 68 1.39 8.55 -11.91
CA ASN A 68 2.16 9.63 -11.28
C ASN A 68 1.34 10.37 -10.22
N ILE A 69 0.06 10.63 -10.49
CA ILE A 69 -0.84 11.24 -9.51
C ILE A 69 -1.01 10.33 -8.29
N TYR A 70 -1.26 9.05 -8.53
CA TYR A 70 -1.40 8.04 -7.48
C TYR A 70 -0.15 8.02 -6.59
N VAL A 71 1.02 7.89 -7.19
CA VAL A 71 2.29 7.83 -6.46
C VAL A 71 2.52 9.10 -5.66
N THR A 72 2.26 10.26 -6.25
CA THR A 72 2.46 11.55 -5.59
C THR A 72 1.55 11.70 -4.37
N ILE A 73 0.27 11.35 -4.50
CA ILE A 73 -0.70 11.46 -3.41
C ILE A 73 -0.33 10.51 -2.27
N PHE A 74 -0.05 9.24 -2.58
CA PHE A 74 0.22 8.25 -1.56
C PHE A 74 1.58 8.42 -0.89
N ARG A 75 2.56 8.98 -1.57
CA ARG A 75 3.85 9.32 -0.96
C ARG A 75 3.76 10.57 -0.09
N GLY A 76 2.89 11.50 -0.43
CA GLY A 76 2.73 12.75 0.31
C GLY A 76 1.80 12.66 1.51
N THR A 77 1.08 11.56 1.70
CA THR A 77 0.09 11.39 2.76
C THR A 77 0.59 10.38 3.79
N PRO A 78 0.42 10.64 5.12
CA PRO A 78 0.77 9.66 6.13
C PRO A 78 -0.03 8.36 5.97
N MET A 79 0.64 7.22 6.14
CA MET A 79 0.00 5.91 5.97
C MET A 79 -1.16 5.69 6.94
N ILE A 80 -1.04 6.18 8.17
CA ILE A 80 -2.09 5.99 9.17
C ILE A 80 -3.38 6.70 8.77
N VAL A 81 -3.28 7.87 8.16
CA VAL A 81 -4.44 8.61 7.65
C VAL A 81 -5.11 7.83 6.53
N GLN A 82 -4.33 7.26 5.62
CA GLN A 82 -4.82 6.42 4.55
C GLN A 82 -5.56 5.19 5.09
N ALA A 83 -4.98 4.54 6.10
CA ALA A 83 -5.60 3.36 6.72
C ALA A 83 -6.96 3.69 7.34
N ILE A 84 -7.07 4.80 8.03
CA ILE A 84 -8.32 5.25 8.65
C ILE A 84 -9.36 5.56 7.57
N ILE A 85 -8.97 6.28 6.54
CA ILE A 85 -9.88 6.64 5.45
C ILE A 85 -10.40 5.38 4.76
N PHE A 86 -9.53 4.45 4.41
CA PHE A 86 -9.94 3.22 3.73
C PHE A 86 -10.84 2.36 4.62
N TYR A 87 -10.47 2.18 5.88
CA TYR A 87 -11.24 1.35 6.79
C TYR A 87 -12.67 1.88 6.97
N TYR A 88 -12.80 3.16 7.31
CA TYR A 88 -14.11 3.74 7.59
C TYR A 88 -14.93 3.98 6.32
N SER A 89 -14.28 4.36 5.21
CA SER A 89 -15.00 4.57 3.95
C SER A 89 -15.65 3.29 3.44
N PHE A 90 -14.92 2.18 3.47
CA PHE A 90 -15.46 0.90 3.02
C PHE A 90 -16.51 0.36 3.98
N LEU A 91 -16.37 0.62 5.27
CA LEU A 91 -17.43 0.26 6.25
C LEU A 91 -18.74 1.00 5.93
N LYS A 92 -18.67 2.27 5.61
CA LYS A 92 -19.85 3.07 5.24
C LYS A 92 -20.48 2.59 3.94
N MET A 93 -19.71 2.04 3.05
CA MET A 93 -20.19 1.47 1.79
C MET A 93 -20.84 0.09 1.97
N GLY A 94 -20.86 -0.44 3.19
CA GLY A 94 -21.45 -1.73 3.47
C GLY A 94 -20.46 -2.89 3.41
N ILE A 95 -19.18 -2.62 3.21
CA ILE A 95 -18.14 -3.65 3.19
C ILE A 95 -17.62 -3.85 4.62
N ASN A 96 -17.94 -5.01 5.20
CA ASN A 96 -17.41 -5.38 6.52
C ASN A 96 -16.09 -6.11 6.34
N TRP A 97 -14.99 -5.43 6.64
CA TRP A 97 -13.68 -6.06 6.62
C TRP A 97 -12.97 -5.87 7.95
N SER A 98 -12.08 -6.80 8.27
CA SER A 98 -11.33 -6.72 9.53
C SER A 98 -10.27 -5.62 9.45
N PRO A 99 -9.87 -5.04 10.59
CA PRO A 99 -8.78 -4.07 10.60
C PRO A 99 -7.47 -4.60 10.01
N ILE A 100 -7.21 -5.91 10.13
CA ILE A 100 -6.01 -6.54 9.58
C ILE A 100 -6.03 -6.50 8.06
N ILE A 101 -7.16 -6.82 7.44
CA ILE A 101 -7.33 -6.77 5.98
C ILE A 101 -7.22 -5.33 5.48
N ALA A 102 -7.84 -4.39 6.18
CA ALA A 102 -7.73 -2.96 5.86
C ALA A 102 -6.29 -2.48 5.96
N GLY A 103 -5.56 -2.91 6.99
CA GLY A 103 -4.14 -2.62 7.15
C GLY A 103 -3.30 -3.19 6.03
N LEU A 104 -3.54 -4.44 5.66
CA LEU A 104 -2.83 -5.09 4.55
C LEU A 104 -3.06 -4.35 3.24
N PHE A 105 -4.30 -3.96 2.96
CA PHE A 105 -4.67 -3.19 1.78
C PHE A 105 -3.91 -1.86 1.75
N THR A 106 -3.89 -1.14 2.88
CA THR A 106 -3.21 0.15 3.00
C THR A 106 -1.70 0.01 2.80
N VAL A 107 -1.08 -0.97 3.45
CA VAL A 107 0.37 -1.21 3.33
C VAL A 107 0.72 -1.58 1.89
N THR A 108 -0.09 -2.42 1.25
CA THR A 108 0.12 -2.83 -0.14
C THR A 108 0.08 -1.64 -1.08
N ILE A 109 -0.95 -0.80 -0.97
CA ILE A 109 -1.11 0.38 -1.83
C ILE A 109 0.05 1.37 -1.60
N ASN A 110 0.40 1.61 -0.35
CA ASN A 110 1.47 2.55 0.01
C ASN A 110 2.83 2.04 -0.49
N THR A 111 3.13 0.77 -0.25
CA THR A 111 4.36 0.14 -0.70
C THR A 111 4.46 0.14 -2.23
N THR A 112 3.35 -0.13 -2.91
CA THR A 112 3.28 -0.07 -4.38
C THR A 112 3.68 1.31 -4.88
N ALA A 113 3.16 2.37 -4.26
CA ALA A 113 3.47 3.75 -4.65
C ALA A 113 4.97 4.05 -4.50
N TYR A 114 5.56 3.69 -3.36
CA TYR A 114 6.99 3.93 -3.11
C TYR A 114 7.88 3.12 -4.04
N LEU A 115 7.58 1.84 -4.24
CA LEU A 115 8.39 0.97 -5.10
C LEU A 115 8.26 1.33 -6.57
N THR A 116 7.09 1.77 -7.01
CA THR A 116 6.88 2.25 -8.39
C THR A 116 7.82 3.41 -8.69
N GLU A 117 8.00 4.31 -7.74
CA GLU A 117 8.92 5.44 -7.89
C GLU A 117 10.37 4.99 -8.02
N VAL A 118 10.76 3.97 -7.24
CA VAL A 118 12.13 3.43 -7.26
C VAL A 118 12.42 2.69 -8.56
N ILE A 119 11.44 1.96 -9.08
CA ILE A 119 11.58 1.22 -10.32
C ILE A 119 11.48 2.15 -11.52
#